data_2ca370d3fe78c22b9b128cd2971c0495
#
_entry.id   2ca370d3fe78c22b9b128cd2971c0495
#
_cell.length_a   1.000
_cell.length_b   1.000
_cell.length_c   1.000
_cell.angle_alpha   90.00
_cell.angle_beta   90.00
_cell.angle_gamma   90.00
#
_symmetry.space_group_name_H-M   'P 1'
#
loop_
_entity.id
_entity.type
_entity.pdbx_description
1 polymer ?
#
loop_
_entity_poly.entity_id
_entity_poly.type
_entity_poly.pdbx_seq_one_letter_code
_entity_poly.pdbx_strand_id
1 'polypeptide(L)'
;GIDHYLFTIQSSASELLLNNQNMVLQSAEDISAFSTPEAYRYSELMKNIKIANSMIEDIYLYYPVWDYIVGTEGCYNSRNYFLLNSGLSSKGYAEWKSHILESDNINFFFSPLGKNEEKLYFRQQIPASRERDPQSILIIGVNDTEFMRLLDMALPNDDGTSIFVLTEEEQLY
;
A
#
# COMPACT_ATOMS: atom_id res chain seq x y z
N GLY A 1 19.25 9.28 3.07
CA GLY A 1 18.29 9.93 3.95
C GLY A 1 16.85 9.48 3.66
N ILE A 2 15.90 10.03 4.36
CA ILE A 2 14.47 9.72 4.24
C ILE A 2 13.97 9.85 2.81
N ASP A 3 14.34 10.92 2.11
CA ASP A 3 13.97 11.16 0.71
C ASP A 3 14.36 10.00 -0.21
N HIS A 4 15.51 9.39 0.03
CA HIS A 4 15.93 8.22 -0.73
C HIS A 4 15.00 7.03 -0.52
N TYR A 5 14.54 6.81 0.71
CA TYR A 5 13.63 5.72 1.04
C TYR A 5 12.23 5.95 0.49
N LEU A 6 11.70 7.17 0.60
CA LEU A 6 10.43 7.55 -0.01
C LEU A 6 10.48 7.38 -1.52
N PHE A 7 11.57 7.80 -2.15
CA PHE A 7 11.81 7.58 -3.56
C PHE A 7 11.84 6.09 -3.93
N THR A 8 12.49 5.25 -3.11
CA THR A 8 12.56 3.81 -3.34
C THR A 8 11.16 3.17 -3.26
N ILE A 9 10.33 3.58 -2.31
CA ILE A 9 8.94 3.12 -2.20
C ILE A 9 8.14 3.53 -3.44
N GLN A 10 8.24 4.78 -3.87
CA GLN A 10 7.54 5.27 -5.06
C GLN A 10 8.01 4.59 -6.35
N SER A 11 9.32 4.31 -6.47
CA SER A 11 9.87 3.57 -7.61
C SER A 11 9.38 2.14 -7.66
N SER A 12 9.34 1.44 -6.52
CA SER A 12 8.78 0.09 -6.41
C SER A 12 7.29 0.07 -6.74
N ALA A 13 6.55 1.09 -6.29
CA ALA A 13 5.14 1.25 -6.61
C ALA A 13 4.91 1.40 -8.12
N SER A 14 5.68 2.26 -8.77
CA SER A 14 5.59 2.47 -10.22
C SER A 14 5.92 1.20 -11.01
N GLU A 15 6.96 0.47 -10.60
CA GLU A 15 7.33 -0.81 -11.20
C GLU A 15 6.17 -1.81 -11.15
N LEU A 16 5.53 -1.96 -9.98
CA LEU A 16 4.42 -2.88 -9.81
C LEU A 16 3.19 -2.46 -10.60
N LEU A 17 2.80 -1.20 -10.54
CA LEU A 17 1.61 -0.71 -11.21
C LEU A 17 1.71 -0.78 -12.74
N LEU A 18 2.90 -0.56 -13.30
CA LEU A 18 3.17 -0.63 -14.75
C LEU A 18 3.55 -2.04 -15.21
N ASN A 19 3.57 -3.03 -14.34
CA ASN A 19 3.90 -4.40 -14.67
C ASN A 19 2.81 -5.03 -15.56
N ASN A 20 3.23 -5.86 -16.53
CA ASN A 20 2.32 -6.54 -17.43
C ASN A 20 1.30 -7.43 -16.72
N GLN A 21 1.69 -8.10 -15.63
CA GLN A 21 0.77 -8.92 -14.83
C GLN A 21 -0.35 -8.09 -14.21
N ASN A 22 -0.05 -6.87 -13.73
CA ASN A 22 -1.07 -5.95 -13.26
C ASN A 22 -2.06 -5.58 -14.38
N MET A 23 -1.55 -5.26 -15.56
CA MET A 23 -2.39 -4.93 -16.72
C MET A 23 -3.32 -6.10 -17.11
N VAL A 24 -2.83 -7.32 -17.07
CA VAL A 24 -3.64 -8.53 -17.33
C VAL A 24 -4.75 -8.68 -16.27
N LEU A 25 -4.43 -8.50 -15.00
CA LEU A 25 -5.42 -8.62 -13.92
C LEU A 25 -6.44 -7.48 -13.93
N GLN A 26 -6.04 -6.26 -14.30
CA GLN A 26 -6.97 -5.13 -14.48
C GLN A 26 -8.00 -5.38 -15.58
N SER A 27 -7.60 -6.05 -16.65
CA SER A 27 -8.45 -6.37 -17.80
C SER A 27 -9.10 -7.76 -17.71
N ALA A 28 -9.08 -8.40 -16.53
CA ALA A 28 -9.69 -9.71 -16.33
C ALA A 28 -11.19 -9.68 -16.64
N GLU A 29 -11.68 -10.76 -17.22
CA GLU A 29 -13.12 -10.93 -17.52
C GLU A 29 -13.88 -11.52 -16.33
N ASP A 30 -13.17 -12.27 -15.48
CA ASP A 30 -13.72 -12.87 -14.26
C ASP A 30 -12.64 -13.11 -13.20
N ILE A 31 -13.05 -13.55 -12.01
CA ILE A 31 -12.17 -13.80 -10.87
C ILE A 31 -11.19 -14.97 -11.07
N SER A 32 -11.39 -15.81 -12.09
CA SER A 32 -10.47 -16.94 -12.35
C SER A 32 -9.08 -16.46 -12.75
N ALA A 33 -8.95 -15.22 -13.24
CA ALA A 33 -7.67 -14.58 -13.53
C ALA A 33 -6.74 -14.52 -12.31
N PHE A 34 -7.31 -14.42 -11.10
CA PHE A 34 -6.53 -14.37 -9.85
C PHE A 34 -6.03 -15.75 -9.38
N SER A 35 -6.41 -16.81 -10.07
CA SER A 35 -5.94 -18.20 -9.83
C SER A 35 -4.97 -18.68 -10.90
N THR A 36 -4.46 -17.80 -11.74
CA THR A 36 -3.55 -18.13 -12.84
C THR A 36 -2.09 -18.16 -12.39
N PRO A 37 -1.20 -18.82 -13.14
CA PRO A 37 0.25 -18.74 -12.93
C PRO A 37 0.78 -17.30 -12.99
N GLU A 38 0.18 -16.44 -13.80
CA GLU A 38 0.54 -15.03 -13.94
C GLU A 38 0.27 -14.25 -12.66
N ALA A 39 -0.90 -14.44 -12.04
CA ALA A 39 -1.23 -13.83 -10.75
C ALA A 39 -0.28 -14.32 -9.65
N TYR A 40 0.06 -15.60 -9.66
CA TYR A 40 1.03 -16.16 -8.72
C TYR A 40 2.44 -15.59 -8.89
N ARG A 41 2.93 -15.47 -10.13
CA ARG A 41 4.22 -14.81 -10.41
C ARG A 41 4.24 -13.36 -9.96
N TYR A 42 3.11 -12.67 -10.06
CA TYR A 42 3.01 -11.31 -9.60
C TYR A 42 3.09 -11.19 -8.07
N SER A 43 2.46 -12.11 -7.36
CA SER A 43 2.61 -12.27 -5.92
C SER A 43 4.08 -12.52 -5.52
N GLU A 44 4.79 -13.41 -6.22
CA GLU A 44 6.21 -13.68 -6.00
C GLU A 44 7.09 -12.45 -6.27
N LEU A 45 6.78 -11.64 -7.28
CA LEU A 45 7.47 -10.38 -7.53
C LEU A 45 7.32 -9.42 -6.36
N MET A 46 6.11 -9.25 -5.83
CA MET A 46 5.86 -8.41 -4.64
C MET A 46 6.65 -8.91 -3.42
N LYS A 47 6.68 -10.22 -3.23
CA LYS A 47 7.45 -10.85 -2.15
C LYS A 47 8.94 -10.55 -2.27
N ASN A 48 9.50 -10.63 -3.48
CA ASN A 48 10.90 -10.31 -3.73
C ASN A 48 11.21 -8.83 -3.47
N ILE A 49 10.32 -7.92 -3.87
CA ILE A 49 10.45 -6.48 -3.59
C ILE A 49 10.43 -6.22 -2.08
N LYS A 50 9.50 -6.84 -1.35
CA LYS A 50 9.43 -6.73 0.10
C LYS A 50 10.71 -7.23 0.78
N ILE A 51 11.22 -8.38 0.37
CA ILE A 51 12.45 -8.96 0.95
C ILE A 51 13.67 -8.08 0.66
N ALA A 52 13.74 -7.49 -0.53
CA ALA A 52 14.85 -6.64 -0.94
C ALA A 52 14.83 -5.24 -0.28
N ASN A 53 13.72 -4.84 0.34
CA ASN A 53 13.56 -3.50 0.90
C ASN A 53 13.02 -3.57 2.34
N SER A 54 13.91 -3.35 3.32
CA SER A 54 13.57 -3.39 4.75
C SER A 54 12.54 -2.33 5.18
N MET A 55 12.35 -1.28 4.35
CA MET A 55 11.32 -0.25 4.61
C MET A 55 9.91 -0.71 4.31
N ILE A 56 9.75 -1.82 3.58
CA ILE A 56 8.44 -2.37 3.21
C ILE A 56 8.07 -3.46 4.21
N GLU A 57 7.05 -3.20 5.02
CA GLU A 57 6.49 -4.20 5.94
C GLU A 57 5.45 -5.07 5.25
N ASP A 58 4.62 -4.46 4.41
CA ASP A 58 3.60 -5.16 3.63
C ASP A 58 3.42 -4.52 2.25
N ILE A 59 2.93 -5.29 1.28
CA ILE A 59 2.67 -4.83 -0.07
C ILE A 59 1.56 -5.65 -0.70
N TYR A 60 0.55 -4.97 -1.21
CA TYR A 60 -0.54 -5.61 -1.93
C TYR A 60 -1.20 -4.68 -2.94
N LEU A 61 -1.83 -5.29 -3.97
CA LEU A 61 -2.71 -4.60 -4.91
C LEU A 61 -4.16 -5.01 -4.66
N TYR A 62 -5.00 -4.01 -4.56
CA TYR A 62 -6.44 -4.18 -4.47
C TYR A 62 -7.09 -3.89 -5.82
N TYR A 63 -7.97 -4.78 -6.26
CA TYR A 63 -8.75 -4.69 -7.50
C TYR A 63 -10.23 -4.48 -7.14
N PRO A 64 -10.72 -3.23 -7.14
CA PRO A 64 -12.06 -2.89 -6.63
C PRO A 64 -13.20 -3.60 -7.35
N VAL A 65 -13.10 -3.76 -8.66
CA VAL A 65 -14.13 -4.42 -9.49
C VAL A 65 -14.40 -5.85 -9.03
N TRP A 66 -13.36 -6.57 -8.63
CA TRP A 66 -13.42 -7.97 -8.22
C TRP A 66 -13.45 -8.18 -6.72
N ASP A 67 -13.21 -7.11 -5.96
CA ASP A 67 -13.01 -7.16 -4.51
C ASP A 67 -11.92 -8.18 -4.11
N TYR A 68 -10.83 -8.19 -4.87
CA TYR A 68 -9.70 -9.09 -4.71
C TYR A 68 -8.40 -8.35 -4.41
N ILE A 69 -7.53 -9.04 -3.68
CA ILE A 69 -6.18 -8.58 -3.35
C ILE A 69 -5.16 -9.58 -3.89
N VAL A 70 -4.11 -9.07 -4.52
CA VAL A 70 -2.88 -9.79 -4.79
C VAL A 70 -1.83 -9.25 -3.82
N GLY A 71 -1.34 -10.10 -2.94
CA GLY A 71 -0.33 -9.76 -1.94
C GLY A 71 0.89 -10.68 -2.05
N THR A 72 1.80 -10.57 -1.11
CA THR A 72 3.05 -11.35 -1.08
C THR A 72 2.84 -12.86 -0.86
N GLU A 73 1.69 -13.24 -0.32
CA GLU A 73 1.36 -14.64 0.01
C GLU A 73 0.34 -15.26 -0.95
N GLY A 74 -0.07 -14.53 -1.99
CA GLY A 74 -1.03 -15.01 -2.99
C GLY A 74 -2.18 -14.05 -3.26
N CYS A 75 -3.25 -14.60 -3.83
CA CYS A 75 -4.44 -13.86 -4.23
C CYS A 75 -5.63 -14.27 -3.37
N TYR A 76 -6.37 -13.29 -2.86
CA TYR A 76 -7.47 -13.51 -1.93
C TYR A 76 -8.62 -12.56 -2.20
N ASN A 77 -9.84 -12.98 -1.88
CA ASN A 77 -10.93 -12.04 -1.65
C ASN A 77 -10.50 -11.03 -0.56
N SER A 78 -10.76 -9.76 -0.76
CA SER A 78 -10.23 -8.70 0.11
C SER A 78 -10.68 -8.85 1.56
N ARG A 79 -11.93 -9.23 1.79
CA ARG A 79 -12.45 -9.47 3.14
C ARG A 79 -11.72 -10.61 3.84
N ASN A 80 -11.47 -11.72 3.15
CA ASN A 80 -10.75 -12.85 3.71
C ASN A 80 -9.29 -12.49 4.02
N TYR A 81 -8.65 -11.70 3.14
CA TYR A 81 -7.30 -11.20 3.38
C TYR A 81 -7.21 -10.44 4.71
N PHE A 82 -8.11 -9.50 4.96
CA PHE A 82 -8.09 -8.71 6.18
C PHE A 82 -8.48 -9.48 7.44
N LEU A 83 -9.46 -10.35 7.36
CA LEU A 83 -9.87 -11.17 8.50
C LEU A 83 -8.77 -12.14 8.94
N LEU A 84 -8.01 -12.68 7.99
CA LEU A 84 -6.95 -13.65 8.26
C LEU A 84 -5.62 -13.00 8.66
N ASN A 85 -5.24 -11.92 8.01
CA ASN A 85 -3.89 -11.34 8.15
C ASN A 85 -3.80 -10.16 9.13
N SER A 86 -4.88 -9.39 9.31
CA SER A 86 -4.85 -8.20 10.14
C SER A 86 -5.67 -8.31 11.43
N GLY A 87 -6.48 -9.37 11.57
CA GLY A 87 -7.39 -9.51 12.70
C GLY A 87 -8.46 -8.39 12.78
N LEU A 88 -8.68 -7.67 11.68
CA LEU A 88 -9.68 -6.62 11.61
C LEU A 88 -11.10 -7.19 11.77
N SER A 89 -11.92 -6.47 12.54
CA SER A 89 -13.35 -6.72 12.60
C SER A 89 -14.01 -6.40 11.26
N SER A 90 -15.24 -6.87 11.06
CA SER A 90 -16.03 -6.51 9.87
C SER A 90 -16.22 -4.99 9.71
N LYS A 91 -16.29 -4.25 10.82
CA LYS A 91 -16.35 -2.79 10.83
C LYS A 91 -15.01 -2.19 10.36
N GLY A 92 -13.89 -2.64 10.90
CA GLY A 92 -12.56 -2.19 10.50
C GLY A 92 -12.27 -2.45 9.03
N TYR A 93 -12.74 -3.58 8.48
CA TYR A 93 -12.65 -3.84 7.04
C TYR A 93 -13.45 -2.83 6.20
N ALA A 94 -14.68 -2.50 6.61
CA ALA A 94 -15.50 -1.51 5.89
C ALA A 94 -14.87 -0.11 5.93
N GLU A 95 -14.34 0.29 7.06
CA GLU A 95 -13.62 1.56 7.23
C GLU A 95 -12.36 1.60 6.36
N TRP A 96 -11.55 0.54 6.35
CA TRP A 96 -10.40 0.41 5.47
C TRP A 96 -10.81 0.54 3.99
N LYS A 97 -11.83 -0.19 3.55
CA LYS A 97 -12.28 -0.19 2.15
C LYS A 97 -12.73 1.20 1.71
N SER A 98 -13.54 1.87 2.55
CA SER A 98 -13.97 3.24 2.29
C SER A 98 -12.78 4.19 2.18
N HIS A 99 -11.86 4.14 3.13
CA HIS A 99 -10.68 4.98 3.15
C HIS A 99 -9.79 4.78 1.90
N ILE A 100 -9.55 3.55 1.49
CA ILE A 100 -8.73 3.23 0.31
C ILE A 100 -9.38 3.71 -1.00
N LEU A 101 -10.70 3.63 -1.12
CA LEU A 101 -11.43 4.06 -2.32
C LEU A 101 -11.58 5.58 -2.41
N GLU A 102 -11.73 6.26 -1.27
CA GLU A 102 -11.98 7.70 -1.18
C GLU A 102 -10.70 8.54 -1.12
N SER A 103 -9.55 7.93 -0.87
CA SER A 103 -8.27 8.64 -0.76
C SER A 103 -7.76 9.15 -2.10
N ASP A 104 -6.88 10.15 -2.03
CA ASP A 104 -6.20 10.70 -3.19
C ASP A 104 -5.34 9.70 -3.93
N ASN A 105 -5.07 10.02 -5.18
CA ASN A 105 -4.40 9.18 -6.14
C ASN A 105 -3.03 8.64 -5.72
N ILE A 106 -2.15 9.53 -5.24
CA ILE A 106 -0.85 9.19 -4.66
C ILE A 106 -0.80 9.84 -3.29
N ASN A 107 -0.60 9.03 -2.27
CA ASN A 107 -0.68 9.54 -0.91
C ASN A 107 0.13 8.68 0.08
N PHE A 108 0.76 9.34 1.04
CA PHE A 108 1.17 8.74 2.30
C PHE A 108 0.12 9.05 3.36
N PHE A 109 -0.34 8.06 4.06
CA PHE A 109 -1.37 8.24 5.08
C PHE A 109 -1.14 7.33 6.29
N PHE A 110 -1.61 7.77 7.45
CA PHE A 110 -1.67 6.94 8.63
C PHE A 110 -3.04 6.27 8.72
N SER A 111 -3.05 4.98 9.00
CA SER A 111 -4.29 4.24 9.20
C SER A 111 -4.22 3.41 10.47
N PRO A 112 -5.27 3.43 11.29
CA PRO A 112 -5.39 2.53 12.42
C PRO A 112 -5.75 1.13 11.92
N LEU A 113 -4.79 0.43 11.34
CA LEU A 113 -4.94 -0.98 10.99
C LEU A 113 -4.57 -1.83 12.20
N GLY A 114 -5.60 -2.21 12.98
CA GLY A 114 -5.42 -3.09 14.12
C GLY A 114 -5.46 -2.38 15.48
N LYS A 115 -5.17 -3.13 16.52
CA LYS A 115 -5.31 -2.74 17.92
C LYS A 115 -4.33 -1.63 18.29
N ASN A 116 -4.75 -0.37 18.27
CA ASN A 116 -4.09 0.81 18.84
C ASN A 116 -2.76 1.29 18.21
N GLU A 117 -2.40 0.87 17.00
CA GLU A 117 -1.21 1.36 16.33
C GLU A 117 -1.58 2.00 15.00
N GLU A 118 -1.22 3.27 14.84
CA GLU A 118 -1.27 3.94 13.54
C GLU A 118 -0.05 3.50 12.74
N LYS A 119 -0.27 3.00 11.53
CA LYS A 119 0.78 2.62 10.59
C LYS A 119 0.82 3.56 9.40
N LEU A 120 2.02 3.85 8.93
CA LEU A 120 2.22 4.63 7.71
C LEU A 120 2.07 3.73 6.48
N TYR A 121 1.23 4.19 5.55
CA TYR A 121 0.99 3.52 4.27
C TYR A 121 1.26 4.48 3.12
N PHE A 122 1.77 3.92 2.02
CA PHE A 122 1.80 4.55 0.72
C PHE A 122 0.70 3.98 -0.15
N ARG A 123 -0.04 4.84 -0.85
CA ARG A 123 -1.11 4.47 -1.78
C ARG A 123 -0.86 5.07 -3.15
N GLN A 124 -1.10 4.30 -4.19
CA GLN A 124 -1.12 4.77 -5.57
C GLN A 124 -2.13 3.97 -6.38
N GLN A 125 -2.88 4.63 -7.27
CA GLN A 125 -3.89 3.97 -8.09
C GLN A 125 -3.61 4.08 -9.58
N ILE A 126 -4.22 3.17 -10.36
CA ILE A 126 -4.34 3.28 -11.82
C ILE A 126 -5.83 3.19 -12.19
N PRO A 127 -6.33 4.05 -13.07
CA PRO A 127 -5.67 5.27 -13.57
C PRO A 127 -5.47 6.32 -12.49
N ALA A 128 -4.49 7.18 -12.71
CA ALA A 128 -4.14 8.26 -11.81
C ALA A 128 -5.18 9.41 -11.76
N SER A 129 -6.24 9.34 -12.53
CA SER A 129 -7.29 10.36 -12.59
C SER A 129 -8.33 10.15 -11.52
N ARG A 130 -8.67 11.21 -10.77
CA ARG A 130 -9.80 11.21 -9.81
C ARG A 130 -11.18 11.08 -10.50
N GLU A 131 -11.25 11.35 -11.80
CA GLU A 131 -12.50 11.31 -12.57
C GLU A 131 -12.89 9.88 -13.00
N ARG A 132 -12.04 8.90 -12.74
CA ARG A 132 -12.28 7.51 -13.10
C ARG A 132 -12.12 6.61 -11.89
N ASP A 133 -13.01 5.64 -11.78
CA ASP A 133 -12.90 4.60 -10.77
C ASP A 133 -11.56 3.86 -10.91
N PRO A 134 -10.84 3.63 -9.81
CA PRO A 134 -9.58 2.92 -9.85
C PRO A 134 -9.76 1.48 -10.31
N GLN A 135 -8.93 1.05 -11.26
CA GLN A 135 -8.87 -0.34 -11.71
C GLN A 135 -7.99 -1.19 -10.79
N SER A 136 -6.92 -0.60 -10.29
CA SER A 136 -6.10 -1.19 -9.23
C SER A 136 -5.55 -0.11 -8.29
N ILE A 137 -5.40 -0.48 -7.03
CA ILE A 137 -4.85 0.36 -5.98
C ILE A 137 -3.72 -0.39 -5.30
N LEU A 138 -2.51 0.13 -5.40
CA LEU A 138 -1.36 -0.38 -4.69
C LEU A 138 -1.29 0.24 -3.31
N ILE A 139 -1.06 -0.61 -2.32
CA ILE A 139 -0.82 -0.22 -0.93
C ILE A 139 0.51 -0.82 -0.49
N ILE A 140 1.38 0.01 0.05
CA ILE A 140 2.63 -0.39 0.68
C ILE A 140 2.61 0.04 2.14
N GLY A 141 2.67 -0.91 3.06
CA GLY A 141 2.88 -0.66 4.48
C GLY A 141 4.35 -0.36 4.73
N VAL A 142 4.63 0.77 5.35
CA VAL A 142 5.99 1.19 5.71
C VAL A 142 6.38 0.56 7.04
N ASN A 143 7.60 0.07 7.15
CA ASN A 143 8.15 -0.43 8.40
C ASN A 143 8.40 0.76 9.36
N ASP A 144 7.54 0.91 10.36
CA ASP A 144 7.59 2.03 11.29
C ASP A 144 8.91 2.08 12.07
N THR A 145 9.45 0.94 12.47
CA THR A 145 10.73 0.87 13.20
C THR A 145 11.88 1.41 12.35
N GLU A 146 11.97 0.99 11.09
CA GLU A 146 12.99 1.47 10.17
C GLU A 146 12.77 2.94 9.82
N PHE A 147 11.53 3.36 9.64
CA PHE A 147 11.20 4.75 9.38
C PHE A 147 11.60 5.66 10.53
N MET A 148 11.24 5.30 11.77
CA MET A 148 11.62 6.06 12.96
C MET A 148 13.15 6.09 13.17
N ARG A 149 13.83 4.96 12.96
CA ARG A 149 15.30 4.91 13.02
C ARG A 149 15.96 5.90 12.04
N LEU A 150 15.42 6.05 10.85
CA LEU A 150 15.94 6.99 9.86
C LEU A 150 15.62 8.44 10.22
N LEU A 151 14.45 8.69 10.79
CA LEU A 151 14.11 9.99 11.33
C LEU A 151 15.10 10.40 12.43
N ASP A 152 15.36 9.54 13.39
CA ASP A 152 16.31 9.79 14.47
C ASP A 152 17.73 10.06 13.97
N MET A 153 18.14 9.36 12.90
CA MET A 153 19.45 9.60 12.26
C MET A 153 19.53 10.91 11.46
N ALA A 154 18.40 11.38 10.96
CA ALA A 154 18.34 12.61 10.13
C ALA A 154 18.22 13.89 10.97
N LEU A 155 17.79 13.75 12.23
CA LEU A 155 17.60 14.87 13.12
C LEU A 155 18.89 15.15 13.93
N PRO A 156 19.28 16.41 14.09
CA PRO A 156 20.25 16.77 15.12
C PRO A 156 19.65 16.42 16.49
N ASN A 157 20.50 15.95 17.41
CA ASN A 157 20.16 15.66 18.81
C ASN A 157 19.73 16.95 19.55
N ASP A 158 18.56 17.47 19.24
CA ASP A 158 18.01 18.63 19.90
C ASP A 158 16.75 18.23 20.66
N ASP A 159 16.80 18.32 21.98
CA ASP A 159 15.73 18.00 22.92
C ASP A 159 14.50 18.90 22.63
N GLY A 160 13.61 18.48 21.78
CA GLY A 160 12.34 19.17 21.54
C GLY A 160 11.91 19.36 20.10
N THR A 161 12.58 18.74 19.13
CA THR A 161 12.18 18.79 17.74
C THR A 161 10.97 17.89 17.48
N SER A 162 9.85 18.47 17.08
CA SER A 162 8.69 17.73 16.59
C SER A 162 8.78 17.58 15.07
N ILE A 163 8.60 16.36 14.57
CA ILE A 163 8.58 16.10 13.13
C ILE A 163 7.14 16.02 12.66
N PHE A 164 6.85 16.79 11.64
CA PHE A 164 5.61 16.72 10.91
C PHE A 164 5.88 16.14 9.53
N VAL A 165 5.30 14.99 9.21
CA VAL A 165 5.21 14.52 7.82
C VAL A 165 4.04 15.24 7.19
N LEU A 166 4.33 16.32 6.46
CA LEU A 166 3.32 17.05 5.71
C LEU A 166 3.03 16.27 4.42
N THR A 167 1.84 15.78 4.28
CA THR A 167 1.26 15.45 2.98
C THR A 167 0.81 16.75 2.31
N GLU A 168 0.85 16.84 0.97
CA GLU A 168 0.57 18.09 0.23
C GLU A 168 -0.80 18.73 0.50
N GLU A 169 -1.67 18.11 1.30
CA GLU A 169 -3.00 18.60 1.61
C GLU A 169 -3.09 19.48 2.88
N GLU A 170 -2.08 19.52 3.73
CA GLU A 170 -2.06 20.41 4.89
C GLU A 170 -1.22 21.66 4.64
N GLN A 171 -1.67 22.55 3.79
CA GLN A 171 -1.33 23.95 3.92
C GLN A 171 -2.11 24.49 5.12
N LEU A 172 -1.43 24.57 6.25
CA LEU A 172 -1.90 25.31 7.42
C LEU A 172 -2.10 26.77 7.04
N TYR A 173 -3.33 27.23 7.15
CA TYR A 173 -3.66 28.65 7.19
C TYR A 173 -3.25 29.28 8.52
#